data_99d2a2b17c1864eebd876c28fc2b27a7
#
_entry.id   99d2a2b17c1864eebd876c28fc2b27a7
#
_cell.length_a   1.000
_cell.length_b   1.000
_cell.length_c   1.000
_cell.angle_alpha   90.00
_cell.angle_beta   90.00
_cell.angle_gamma   90.00
#
_symmetry.space_group_name_H-M   'P 1'
#
loop_
_entity.id
_entity.type
_entity.pdbx_description
1 polymer ?
#
loop_
_entity_poly.entity_id
_entity_poly.type
_entity_poly.pdbx_seq_one_letter_code
_entity_poly.pdbx_strand_id
1 'polypeptide(L)'
;MYKRQAISGKHWTQNVLDSMAAYFEHPIRKLAHFSEYACMGVLLYGVWRPWKERNRKLYLLIVLWVFVSAGADEFHQLFIPGRYGCFADVVLDTCGGAFGLLVCVCVEKIVRRRKQKRKDKEKEITL
;
A
#
# COMPACT_ATOMS: atom_id res chain seq x y z
N MET A 1 4.40 13.30 52.49
CA MET A 1 5.38 13.55 51.40
C MET A 1 5.42 12.45 50.35
N TYR A 2 5.12 11.21 50.67
CA TYR A 2 5.21 10.05 49.72
C TYR A 2 4.17 10.09 48.56
N LYS A 3 2.96 10.60 48.79
CA LYS A 3 1.91 10.66 47.73
C LYS A 3 2.22 11.62 46.57
N ARG A 4 2.98 12.70 46.79
CA ARG A 4 3.33 13.65 45.73
C ARG A 4 4.36 13.10 44.74
N GLN A 5 5.30 12.27 45.17
CA GLN A 5 6.30 11.65 44.29
C GLN A 5 5.70 10.56 43.39
N ALA A 6 4.72 9.78 43.89
CA ALA A 6 4.04 8.75 43.09
C ALA A 6 3.18 9.36 41.96
N ILE A 7 2.58 10.51 42.19
CA ILE A 7 1.79 11.24 41.18
C ILE A 7 2.73 11.83 40.10
N SER A 8 3.87 12.38 40.50
CA SER A 8 4.88 12.93 39.60
C SER A 8 5.48 11.84 38.70
N GLY A 9 5.80 10.67 39.24
CA GLY A 9 6.33 9.54 38.45
C GLY A 9 5.35 8.98 37.41
N LYS A 10 4.06 8.95 37.74
CA LYS A 10 3.01 8.56 36.78
C LYS A 10 2.84 9.54 35.63
N HIS A 11 2.95 10.85 35.91
CA HIS A 11 2.90 11.87 34.85
C HIS A 11 4.09 11.80 33.90
N TRP A 12 5.29 11.53 34.39
CA TRP A 12 6.49 11.37 33.56
C TRP A 12 6.40 10.15 32.65
N THR A 13 5.94 9.01 33.16
CA THR A 13 5.77 7.79 32.35
C THR A 13 4.67 7.95 31.29
N GLN A 14 3.57 8.60 31.61
CA GLN A 14 2.51 8.89 30.63
C GLN A 14 2.98 9.85 29.55
N ASN A 15 3.65 10.94 29.89
CA ASN A 15 4.19 11.88 28.90
C ASN A 15 5.23 11.22 27.96
N VAL A 16 6.06 10.32 28.46
CA VAL A 16 7.01 9.57 27.64
C VAL A 16 6.28 8.59 26.72
N LEU A 17 5.28 7.88 27.22
CA LEU A 17 4.46 6.97 26.42
C LEU A 17 3.67 7.72 25.34
N ASP A 18 3.08 8.86 25.67
CA ASP A 18 2.35 9.69 24.72
C ASP A 18 3.26 10.28 23.64
N SER A 19 4.48 10.68 24.02
CA SER A 19 5.48 11.15 23.07
C SER A 19 5.97 10.04 22.14
N MET A 20 6.18 8.84 22.65
CA MET A 20 6.53 7.66 21.85
C MET A 20 5.37 7.26 20.95
N ALA A 21 4.14 7.24 21.45
CA ALA A 21 2.96 6.93 20.67
C ALA A 21 2.80 7.92 19.49
N ALA A 22 2.92 9.22 19.75
CA ALA A 22 2.86 10.25 18.72
C ALA A 22 4.00 10.12 17.68
N TYR A 23 5.20 9.72 18.09
CA TYR A 23 6.33 9.50 17.18
C TYR A 23 6.09 8.32 16.24
N PHE A 24 5.47 7.24 16.72
CA PHE A 24 5.19 6.06 15.91
C PHE A 24 3.87 6.15 15.14
N GLU A 25 2.92 6.94 15.60
CA GLU A 25 1.60 7.06 14.95
C GLU A 25 1.70 7.52 13.50
N HIS A 26 2.54 8.52 13.21
CA HIS A 26 2.69 9.10 11.89
C HIS A 26 3.28 8.11 10.85
N PRO A 27 4.39 7.40 11.11
CA PRO A 27 4.92 6.42 10.17
C PRO A 27 4.03 5.18 10.03
N ILE A 28 3.35 4.74 11.10
CA ILE A 28 2.42 3.61 11.04
C ILE A 28 1.23 3.95 10.14
N ARG A 29 0.68 5.16 10.25
CA ARG A 29 -0.41 5.62 9.39
C ARG A 29 0.00 5.63 7.92
N LYS A 30 1.18 6.15 7.60
CA LYS A 30 1.71 6.15 6.23
C LYS A 30 1.93 4.74 5.68
N LEU A 31 2.42 3.83 6.51
CA LEU A 31 2.59 2.44 6.12
C LEU A 31 1.24 1.73 5.87
N ALA A 32 0.23 2.03 6.69
CA ALA A 32 -1.12 1.53 6.50
C ALA A 32 -1.69 1.99 5.15
N HIS A 33 -1.67 3.28 4.84
CA HIS A 33 -2.12 3.83 3.56
C HIS A 33 -1.36 3.21 2.39
N PHE A 34 -0.03 3.14 2.45
CA PHE A 34 0.77 2.48 1.43
C PHE A 34 0.31 1.03 1.17
N SER A 35 0.06 0.25 2.23
CA SER A 35 -0.39 -1.14 2.11
C SER A 35 -1.81 -1.27 1.57
N GLU A 36 -2.72 -0.38 1.96
CA GLU A 36 -4.09 -0.33 1.43
C GLU A 36 -4.09 -0.08 -0.08
N TYR A 37 -3.32 0.91 -0.53
CA TYR A 37 -3.21 1.21 -1.97
C TYR A 37 -2.44 0.13 -2.73
N ALA A 38 -1.46 -0.55 -2.11
CA ALA A 38 -0.83 -1.71 -2.71
C ALA A 38 -1.83 -2.85 -2.93
N CYS A 39 -2.69 -3.14 -1.96
CA CYS A 39 -3.79 -4.11 -2.11
C CYS A 39 -4.77 -3.67 -3.20
N MET A 40 -5.12 -2.39 -3.28
CA MET A 40 -5.99 -1.87 -4.34
C MET A 40 -5.38 -2.09 -5.73
N GLY A 41 -4.08 -1.84 -5.91
CA GLY A 41 -3.37 -2.11 -7.17
C GLY A 41 -3.43 -3.58 -7.58
N VAL A 42 -3.26 -4.50 -6.61
CA VAL A 42 -3.40 -5.95 -6.82
C VAL A 42 -4.82 -6.32 -7.26
N LEU A 43 -5.83 -5.80 -6.56
CA LEU A 43 -7.24 -6.10 -6.86
C LEU A 43 -7.66 -5.55 -8.23
N LEU A 44 -7.32 -4.32 -8.56
CA LEU A 44 -7.61 -3.72 -9.87
C LEU A 44 -6.97 -4.52 -11.01
N TYR A 45 -5.73 -4.98 -10.81
CA TYR A 45 -5.08 -5.85 -11.79
C TYR A 45 -5.83 -7.18 -11.94
N GLY A 46 -6.25 -7.81 -10.85
CA GLY A 46 -7.01 -9.06 -10.87
C GLY A 46 -8.36 -8.94 -11.57
N VAL A 47 -9.08 -7.85 -11.33
CA VAL A 47 -10.40 -7.58 -11.92
C VAL A 47 -10.31 -7.25 -13.42
N TRP A 48 -9.36 -6.43 -13.83
CA TRP A 48 -9.32 -5.94 -15.22
C TRP A 48 -8.52 -6.81 -16.17
N ARG A 49 -7.65 -7.69 -15.65
CA ARG A 49 -6.85 -8.61 -16.45
C ARG A 49 -7.66 -9.54 -17.35
N PRO A 50 -8.78 -10.16 -16.89
CA PRO A 50 -9.59 -11.05 -17.73
C PRO A 50 -10.26 -10.34 -18.92
N TRP A 51 -10.55 -9.05 -18.75
CA TRP A 51 -11.36 -8.26 -19.69
C TRP A 51 -10.53 -7.49 -20.72
N LYS A 52 -9.25 -7.32 -20.47
CA LYS A 52 -8.38 -6.50 -21.32
C LYS A 52 -7.08 -7.21 -21.64
N GLU A 53 -6.68 -7.18 -22.88
CA GLU A 53 -5.38 -7.69 -23.30
C GLU A 53 -4.26 -6.97 -22.51
N ARG A 54 -3.17 -7.71 -22.24
CA ARG A 54 -2.00 -7.22 -21.53
C ARG A 54 -1.32 -6.11 -22.33
N ASN A 55 -1.75 -4.88 -22.16
CA ASN A 55 -1.22 -3.72 -22.85
C ASN A 55 -0.70 -2.70 -21.81
N ARG A 56 0.28 -1.90 -22.21
CA ARG A 56 0.77 -0.76 -21.41
C ARG A 56 -0.35 0.16 -20.96
N LYS A 57 -1.40 0.31 -21.77
CA LYS A 57 -2.62 1.09 -21.44
C LYS A 57 -3.34 0.58 -20.19
N LEU A 58 -3.37 -0.74 -19.95
CA LEU A 58 -3.97 -1.32 -18.76
C LEU A 58 -3.22 -0.89 -17.49
N TYR A 59 -1.89 -0.97 -17.53
CA TYR A 59 -1.07 -0.57 -16.37
C TYR A 59 -1.21 0.91 -16.05
N LEU A 60 -1.17 1.76 -17.07
CA LEU A 60 -1.39 3.19 -16.93
C LEU A 60 -2.78 3.50 -16.38
N LEU A 61 -3.81 2.79 -16.84
CA LEU A 61 -5.18 2.97 -16.36
C LEU A 61 -5.32 2.60 -14.88
N ILE A 62 -4.67 1.52 -14.43
CA ILE A 62 -4.65 1.11 -13.02
C ILE A 62 -3.96 2.18 -12.16
N VAL A 63 -2.78 2.63 -12.56
CA VAL A 63 -2.03 3.67 -11.83
C VAL A 63 -2.81 4.98 -11.79
N LEU A 64 -3.44 5.38 -12.90
CA LEU A 64 -4.28 6.57 -12.95
C LEU A 64 -5.48 6.46 -11.99
N TRP A 65 -6.13 5.29 -11.95
CA TRP A 65 -7.25 5.07 -11.04
C TRP A 65 -6.83 5.14 -9.58
N VAL A 66 -5.69 4.54 -9.23
CA VAL A 66 -5.09 4.64 -7.90
C VAL A 66 -4.79 6.10 -7.56
N PHE A 67 -4.18 6.85 -8.47
CA PHE A 67 -3.86 8.26 -8.27
C PHE A 67 -5.11 9.12 -8.01
N VAL A 68 -6.17 8.93 -8.80
CA VAL A 68 -7.44 9.64 -8.63
C VAL A 68 -8.08 9.28 -7.29
N SER A 69 -8.04 8.00 -6.90
CA SER A 69 -8.57 7.55 -5.62
C SER A 69 -7.80 8.14 -4.44
N ALA A 70 -6.46 8.15 -4.51
CA ALA A 70 -5.61 8.75 -3.48
C ALA A 70 -5.84 10.27 -3.38
N GLY A 71 -5.99 10.95 -4.51
CA GLY A 71 -6.32 12.37 -4.54
C GLY A 71 -7.69 12.68 -3.93
N ALA A 72 -8.70 11.85 -4.21
CA ALA A 72 -10.04 11.99 -3.62
C ALA A 72 -10.04 11.75 -2.11
N ASP A 73 -9.27 10.77 -1.64
CA ASP A 73 -9.14 10.47 -0.22
C ASP A 73 -8.46 11.63 0.52
N GLU A 74 -7.37 12.16 -0.03
CA GLU A 74 -6.65 13.30 0.54
C GLU A 74 -7.52 14.58 0.51
N PHE A 75 -8.30 14.79 -0.55
CA PHE A 75 -9.27 15.86 -0.62
C PHE A 75 -10.35 15.73 0.48
N HIS A 76 -10.86 14.52 0.70
CA HIS A 76 -11.81 14.28 1.78
C HIS A 76 -11.20 14.55 3.16
N GLN A 77 -9.91 14.25 3.35
CA GLN A 77 -9.21 14.50 4.62
C GLN A 77 -9.10 15.99 4.98
N LEU A 78 -9.15 16.91 4.01
CA LEU A 78 -9.16 18.35 4.26
C LEU A 78 -10.40 18.82 5.05
N PHE A 79 -11.49 18.05 5.01
CA PHE A 79 -12.72 18.38 5.75
C PHE A 79 -12.75 17.80 7.16
N ILE A 80 -11.75 17.03 7.56
CA ILE A 80 -11.67 16.40 8.89
C ILE A 80 -10.84 17.31 9.81
N PRO A 81 -11.40 17.81 10.94
CA PRO A 81 -10.66 18.63 11.88
C PRO A 81 -9.40 17.91 12.40
N GLY A 82 -8.27 18.60 12.35
CA GLY A 82 -6.99 18.07 12.82
C GLY A 82 -6.22 17.22 11.79
N ARG A 83 -6.70 17.10 10.54
CA ARG A 83 -5.94 16.53 9.42
C ARG A 83 -5.58 17.61 8.41
N TYR A 84 -4.36 17.52 7.91
CA TYR A 84 -3.87 18.39 6.83
C TYR A 84 -3.61 17.51 5.61
N GLY A 85 -4.33 17.78 4.52
CA GLY A 85 -4.09 17.12 3.24
C GLY A 85 -2.68 17.46 2.74
N CYS A 86 -1.90 16.45 2.35
CA CYS A 86 -0.56 16.61 1.85
C CYS A 86 -0.39 15.91 0.50
N PHE A 87 -0.03 16.65 -0.53
CA PHE A 87 0.22 16.06 -1.86
C PHE A 87 1.27 14.94 -1.82
N ALA A 88 2.22 15.00 -0.87
CA ALA A 88 3.20 13.93 -0.67
C ALA A 88 2.55 12.58 -0.29
N ASP A 89 1.42 12.61 0.40
CA ASP A 89 0.70 11.39 0.78
C ASP A 89 -0.03 10.80 -0.43
N VAL A 90 -0.58 11.61 -1.35
CA VAL A 90 -1.11 11.15 -2.65
C VAL A 90 -0.02 10.42 -3.46
N VAL A 91 1.18 10.97 -3.49
CA VAL A 91 2.31 10.34 -4.20
C VAL A 91 2.70 9.02 -3.54
N LEU A 92 2.77 8.98 -2.21
CA LEU A 92 3.10 7.76 -1.46
C LEU A 92 2.08 6.64 -1.72
N ASP A 93 0.80 6.97 -1.67
CA ASP A 93 -0.31 6.05 -1.90
C ASP A 93 -0.33 5.54 -3.34
N THR A 94 -0.06 6.43 -4.30
CA THR A 94 0.11 6.05 -5.71
C THR A 94 1.30 5.10 -5.91
N CYS A 95 2.41 5.34 -5.23
CA CYS A 95 3.56 4.43 -5.23
C CYS A 95 3.20 3.06 -4.63
N GLY A 96 2.38 3.03 -3.56
CA GLY A 96 1.84 1.80 -3.00
C GLY A 96 1.07 0.99 -4.03
N GLY A 97 0.12 1.61 -4.73
CA GLY A 97 -0.65 0.95 -5.79
C GLY A 97 0.19 0.48 -6.97
N ALA A 98 1.16 1.27 -7.41
CA ALA A 98 2.12 0.89 -8.44
C ALA A 98 2.99 -0.29 -8.00
N PHE A 99 3.40 -0.34 -6.74
CA PHE A 99 4.13 -1.46 -6.15
C PHE A 99 3.30 -2.74 -6.16
N GLY A 100 2.04 -2.70 -5.72
CA GLY A 100 1.12 -3.84 -5.77
C GLY A 100 0.94 -4.39 -7.19
N LEU A 101 0.78 -3.49 -8.18
CA LEU A 101 0.71 -3.84 -9.59
C LEU A 101 2.01 -4.52 -10.07
N LEU A 102 3.17 -3.98 -9.69
CA LEU A 102 4.48 -4.54 -10.06
C LEU A 102 4.63 -5.97 -9.52
N VAL A 103 4.27 -6.21 -8.28
CA VAL A 103 4.29 -7.55 -7.65
C VAL A 103 3.44 -8.53 -8.46
N CYS A 104 2.22 -8.16 -8.85
CA CYS A 104 1.35 -9.00 -9.67
C CYS A 104 1.98 -9.35 -11.02
N VAL A 105 2.54 -8.37 -11.71
CA VAL A 105 3.21 -8.56 -13.01
C VAL A 105 4.42 -9.49 -12.87
N CYS A 106 5.22 -9.33 -11.81
CA CYS A 106 6.39 -10.19 -11.55
C CYS A 106 5.96 -11.64 -11.26
N VAL A 107 4.98 -11.84 -10.37
CA VAL A 107 4.46 -13.17 -10.04
C VAL A 107 3.90 -13.85 -11.28
N GLU A 108 3.11 -13.15 -12.08
CA GLU A 108 2.58 -13.70 -13.32
C GLU A 108 3.69 -14.13 -14.28
N LYS A 109 4.72 -13.31 -14.44
CA LYS A 109 5.86 -13.61 -15.33
C LYS A 109 6.60 -14.87 -14.87
N ILE A 110 6.77 -15.05 -13.56
CA ILE A 110 7.39 -16.25 -12.97
C ILE A 110 6.52 -17.48 -13.22
N VAL A 111 5.21 -17.39 -12.96
CA VAL A 111 4.28 -18.52 -13.14
C VAL A 111 4.22 -18.94 -14.61
N ARG A 112 4.16 -17.98 -15.55
CA ARG A 112 4.17 -18.27 -17.01
C ARG A 112 5.45 -18.97 -17.43
N ARG A 113 6.61 -18.50 -16.95
CA ARG A 113 7.91 -19.14 -17.24
C ARG A 113 7.98 -20.59 -16.71
N ARG A 114 7.45 -20.82 -15.51
CA ARG A 114 7.40 -22.18 -14.92
C ARG A 114 6.48 -23.11 -15.71
N LYS A 115 5.30 -22.62 -16.14
CA LYS A 115 4.37 -23.39 -16.97
C LYS A 115 4.98 -23.73 -18.33
N GLN A 116 5.69 -22.80 -18.97
CA GLN A 116 6.36 -23.06 -20.23
C GLN A 116 7.43 -24.15 -20.11
N LYS A 117 8.31 -24.04 -19.10
CA LYS A 117 9.34 -25.05 -18.85
C LYS A 117 8.78 -26.46 -18.59
N ARG A 118 7.59 -26.55 -17.96
CA ARG A 118 6.91 -27.84 -17.78
C ARG A 118 6.43 -28.43 -19.09
N LYS A 119 5.80 -27.61 -19.94
CA LYS A 119 5.33 -28.05 -21.25
C LYS A 119 6.48 -28.50 -22.16
N ASP A 120 7.61 -27.81 -22.11
CA ASP A 120 8.78 -28.16 -22.90
C ASP A 120 9.37 -29.52 -22.45
N LYS A 121 9.43 -29.78 -21.13
CA LYS A 121 9.85 -31.09 -20.58
C LYS A 121 8.88 -32.23 -20.93
N GLU A 122 7.57 -31.98 -20.89
CA GLU A 122 6.58 -32.98 -21.28
C GLU A 122 6.72 -33.38 -22.76
N LYS A 123 6.99 -32.43 -23.62
CA LYS A 123 7.25 -32.70 -25.06
C LYS A 123 8.53 -33.50 -25.28
N GLU A 124 9.59 -33.25 -24.52
CA GLU A 124 10.87 -33.97 -24.62
C GLU A 124 10.77 -35.42 -24.17
N ILE A 125 9.84 -35.74 -23.24
CA ILE A 125 9.61 -37.11 -22.76
C ILE A 125 8.71 -37.92 -23.73
N THR A 126 7.94 -37.25 -24.59
CA THR A 126 6.97 -37.88 -25.48
C THR A 126 7.52 -38.14 -26.90
N LEU A 127 8.75 -37.71 -27.17
CA LEU A 127 9.53 -37.97 -28.36
C LEU A 127 10.53 -39.12 -28.15
#